data_cd8fb49d5ac83b757d7d642f1ceb4f2e
#
_entry.id   cd8fb49d5ac83b757d7d642f1ceb4f2e
#
_cell.length_a   1.000
_cell.length_b   1.000
_cell.length_c   1.000
_cell.angle_alpha   90.00
_cell.angle_beta   90.00
_cell.angle_gamma   90.00
#
_symmetry.space_group_name_H-M   'P 1'
#
loop_
_entity.id
_entity.type
_entity.pdbx_description
1 polymer ?
#
loop_
_entity_poly.entity_id
_entity_poly.type
_entity_poly.pdbx_seq_one_letter_code
_entity_poly.pdbx_strand_id
1 'polypeptide(L)'
;MLYNNTILQDIRLFFLYNSSIIHFLLCLNVIFAKQHTEDYNNRKEFTKLISYIKGKIMIKKWWHDKVAYQIYPKSFLDTNGDGIGDLRGIISKLDYLKKLGIDIIWLSPIYTSPFVDQGYDISDYYAIAEEFGTIEALDELLSEAKKRDMYIIMDLVINHCSDQHEWFQKALADPDGEYADYFYFRKGRNGNPPSNLRSYFG
;
A
#
# COMPACT_ATOMS: atom_id res chain seq x y z
N MET A 1 -26.03 -18.29 -20.26
CA MET A 1 -26.78 -17.37 -19.35
C MET A 1 -26.03 -17.04 -18.05
N LEU A 2 -24.73 -17.32 -17.96
CA LEU A 2 -23.90 -17.09 -16.75
C LEU A 2 -22.92 -15.90 -16.85
N TYR A 3 -22.87 -15.21 -17.99
CA TYR A 3 -21.95 -14.08 -18.20
C TYR A 3 -22.48 -12.71 -17.71
N ASN A 4 -23.76 -12.61 -17.40
CA ASN A 4 -24.36 -11.31 -17.06
C ASN A 4 -24.22 -10.90 -15.58
N ASN A 5 -23.97 -11.84 -14.67
CA ASN A 5 -23.87 -11.51 -13.25
C ASN A 5 -22.52 -10.94 -12.84
N THR A 6 -21.43 -11.38 -13.45
CA THR A 6 -20.07 -10.90 -13.13
C THR A 6 -19.89 -9.43 -13.53
N ILE A 7 -20.39 -9.06 -14.71
CA ILE A 7 -20.28 -7.67 -15.21
C ILE A 7 -21.15 -6.71 -14.38
N LEU A 8 -22.31 -7.15 -13.90
CA LEU A 8 -23.16 -6.35 -13.02
C LEU A 8 -22.59 -6.21 -11.61
N GLN A 9 -21.86 -7.20 -11.12
CA GLN A 9 -21.12 -7.10 -9.85
C GLN A 9 -19.93 -6.15 -9.96
N ASP A 10 -19.15 -6.22 -11.03
CA ASP A 10 -18.05 -5.31 -11.29
C ASP A 10 -18.52 -3.86 -11.45
N ILE A 11 -19.66 -3.64 -12.11
CA ILE A 11 -20.30 -2.33 -12.21
C ILE A 11 -20.79 -1.84 -10.84
N ARG A 12 -21.38 -2.69 -9.98
CA ARG A 12 -21.80 -2.32 -8.63
C ARG A 12 -20.64 -1.96 -7.70
N LEU A 13 -19.57 -2.72 -7.72
CA LEU A 13 -18.33 -2.40 -6.97
C LEU A 13 -17.70 -1.08 -7.45
N PHE A 14 -17.77 -0.80 -8.75
CA PHE A 14 -17.27 0.42 -9.34
C PHE A 14 -18.09 1.67 -8.94
N PHE A 15 -19.42 1.54 -8.80
CA PHE A 15 -20.31 2.62 -8.35
C PHE A 15 -20.19 2.92 -6.85
N LEU A 16 -19.80 1.95 -6.03
CA LEU A 16 -19.63 2.15 -4.58
C LEU A 16 -18.35 2.94 -4.23
N TYR A 17 -17.36 2.99 -5.15
CA TYR A 17 -16.06 3.63 -4.87
C TYR A 17 -15.85 5.02 -5.48
N ASN A 18 -16.71 5.48 -6.42
CA ASN A 18 -16.49 6.78 -7.04
C ASN A 18 -17.76 7.40 -7.64
N SER A 19 -18.29 8.43 -7.02
CA SER A 19 -19.47 9.20 -7.44
C SER A 19 -19.16 10.27 -8.51
N SER A 20 -18.32 10.00 -9.51
CA SER A 20 -17.98 11.00 -10.51
C SER A 20 -18.64 10.74 -11.86
N ILE A 21 -19.03 11.83 -12.53
CA ILE A 21 -19.60 11.85 -13.90
C ILE A 21 -18.74 11.08 -14.90
N ILE A 22 -17.42 11.01 -14.69
CA ILE A 22 -16.46 10.27 -15.53
C ILE A 22 -16.73 8.77 -15.48
N HIS A 23 -17.10 8.23 -14.32
CA HIS A 23 -17.42 6.81 -14.17
C HIS A 23 -18.75 6.47 -14.84
N PHE A 24 -19.72 7.38 -14.79
CA PHE A 24 -20.96 7.25 -15.53
C PHE A 24 -20.73 7.20 -17.05
N LEU A 25 -19.86 8.07 -17.57
CA LEU A 25 -19.48 8.10 -18.99
C LEU A 25 -18.67 6.86 -19.41
N LEU A 26 -17.84 6.28 -18.52
CA LEU A 26 -17.14 5.02 -18.76
C LEU A 26 -18.10 3.82 -18.79
N CYS A 27 -19.10 3.81 -17.91
CA CYS A 27 -20.17 2.80 -17.94
C CYS A 27 -21.01 2.90 -19.20
N LEU A 28 -21.35 4.11 -19.64
CA LEU A 28 -22.02 4.34 -20.93
C LEU A 28 -21.16 3.82 -22.10
N ASN A 29 -19.85 3.99 -22.06
CA ASN A 29 -18.95 3.50 -23.09
C ASN A 29 -18.97 1.96 -23.21
N VAL A 30 -19.02 1.25 -22.08
CA VAL A 30 -19.10 -0.21 -22.05
C VAL A 30 -20.47 -0.69 -22.56
N ILE A 31 -21.55 0.04 -22.23
CA ILE A 31 -22.91 -0.28 -22.69
C ILE A 31 -23.06 0.00 -24.18
N PHE A 32 -22.59 1.17 -24.68
CA PHE A 32 -22.62 1.51 -26.10
C PHE A 32 -21.74 0.61 -26.96
N ALA A 33 -20.54 0.25 -26.47
CA ALA A 33 -19.65 -0.67 -27.15
C ALA A 33 -20.23 -2.09 -27.34
N LYS A 34 -21.18 -2.48 -26.47
CA LYS A 34 -21.86 -3.78 -26.59
C LYS A 34 -23.09 -3.77 -27.49
N GLN A 35 -23.76 -2.61 -27.65
CA GLN A 35 -24.99 -2.52 -28.42
C GLN A 35 -24.77 -2.21 -29.91
N HIS A 36 -23.65 -1.61 -30.31
CA HIS A 36 -23.39 -1.24 -31.70
C HIS A 36 -22.02 -1.78 -32.17
N THR A 37 -22.05 -2.99 -32.71
CA THR A 37 -20.87 -3.65 -33.30
C THR A 37 -20.52 -3.13 -34.72
N GLU A 38 -21.32 -2.25 -35.32
CA GLU A 38 -21.25 -1.95 -36.74
C GLU A 38 -20.64 -0.62 -37.15
N ASP A 39 -20.33 0.32 -36.21
CA ASP A 39 -19.77 1.61 -36.61
C ASP A 39 -18.41 1.92 -35.94
N TYR A 40 -17.34 1.45 -36.59
CA TYR A 40 -15.94 1.67 -36.17
C TYR A 40 -15.56 3.17 -36.07
N ASN A 41 -16.13 4.03 -36.89
CA ASN A 41 -15.83 5.48 -36.91
C ASN A 41 -16.44 6.19 -35.69
N ASN A 42 -17.65 5.84 -35.30
CA ASN A 42 -18.30 6.39 -34.09
C ASN A 42 -17.58 5.98 -32.81
N ARG A 43 -17.01 4.77 -32.75
CA ARG A 43 -16.17 4.34 -31.63
C ARG A 43 -14.90 5.19 -31.49
N LYS A 44 -14.25 5.51 -32.59
CA LYS A 44 -12.99 6.27 -32.60
C LYS A 44 -13.21 7.72 -32.16
N GLU A 45 -14.29 8.33 -32.63
CA GLU A 45 -14.66 9.69 -32.22
C GLU A 45 -15.12 9.75 -30.75
N PHE A 46 -15.89 8.76 -30.30
CA PHE A 46 -16.31 8.67 -28.89
C PHE A 46 -15.11 8.43 -27.96
N THR A 47 -14.15 7.60 -28.35
CA THR A 47 -12.92 7.39 -27.59
C THR A 47 -12.06 8.65 -27.51
N LYS A 48 -12.00 9.45 -28.61
CA LYS A 48 -11.33 10.75 -28.61
C LYS A 48 -12.03 11.75 -27.70
N LEU A 49 -13.37 11.79 -27.73
CA LEU A 49 -14.17 12.65 -26.85
C LEU A 49 -13.95 12.30 -25.38
N ILE A 50 -13.97 11.01 -25.01
CA ILE A 50 -13.69 10.54 -23.64
C ILE A 50 -12.25 10.89 -23.24
N SER A 51 -11.27 10.72 -24.12
CA SER A 51 -9.88 11.10 -23.86
C SER A 51 -9.73 12.62 -23.66
N TYR A 52 -10.42 13.41 -24.48
CA TYR A 52 -10.46 14.87 -24.36
C TYR A 52 -11.12 15.34 -23.07
N ILE A 53 -12.26 14.72 -22.70
CA ILE A 53 -12.97 15.01 -21.45
C ILE A 53 -12.11 14.61 -20.24
N LYS A 54 -11.47 13.44 -20.25
CA LYS A 54 -10.52 13.00 -19.21
C LYS A 54 -9.35 13.96 -19.07
N GLY A 55 -8.81 14.49 -20.18
CA GLY A 55 -7.73 15.48 -20.15
C GLY A 55 -8.17 16.84 -19.58
N LYS A 56 -9.45 17.22 -19.74
CA LYS A 56 -9.99 18.50 -19.22
C LYS A 56 -10.54 18.42 -17.80
N ILE A 57 -10.97 17.23 -17.34
CA ILE A 57 -11.50 17.03 -15.99
C ILE A 57 -10.46 16.24 -15.17
N MET A 58 -9.30 16.82 -14.98
CA MET A 58 -8.42 16.38 -13.89
C MET A 58 -9.08 16.83 -12.59
N ILE A 59 -9.81 15.92 -11.94
CA ILE A 59 -10.26 16.15 -10.57
C ILE A 59 -9.00 16.20 -9.73
N LYS A 60 -8.60 17.41 -9.37
CA LYS A 60 -7.45 17.66 -8.50
C LYS A 60 -7.73 16.99 -7.17
N LYS A 61 -6.96 15.95 -6.87
CA LYS A 61 -7.01 15.29 -5.58
C LYS A 61 -6.13 16.07 -4.60
N TRP A 62 -6.41 15.95 -3.31
CA TRP A 62 -5.76 16.73 -2.26
C TRP A 62 -4.22 16.58 -2.23
N TRP A 63 -3.69 15.45 -2.72
CA TRP A 63 -2.25 15.18 -2.75
C TRP A 63 -1.52 15.64 -4.01
N HIS A 64 -2.22 16.13 -5.04
CA HIS A 64 -1.58 16.51 -6.32
C HIS A 64 -0.58 17.66 -6.20
N ASP A 65 -0.71 18.49 -5.17
CA ASP A 65 0.20 19.62 -4.91
C ASP A 65 1.10 19.38 -3.70
N LYS A 66 1.13 18.17 -3.19
CA LYS A 66 1.87 17.84 -1.97
C LYS A 66 3.24 17.27 -2.30
N VAL A 67 4.21 17.63 -1.49
CA VAL A 67 5.57 17.10 -1.55
C VAL A 67 5.69 16.03 -0.49
N ALA A 68 5.99 14.80 -0.92
CA ALA A 68 6.27 13.68 -0.02
C ALA A 68 7.77 13.48 0.15
N TYR A 69 8.19 13.21 1.38
CA TYR A 69 9.56 12.92 1.74
C TYR A 69 9.61 11.61 2.52
N GLN A 70 10.37 10.65 2.00
CA GLN A 70 10.55 9.37 2.68
C GLN A 70 11.58 9.50 3.78
N ILE A 71 11.25 8.98 4.96
CA ILE A 71 12.16 8.84 6.09
C ILE A 71 12.37 7.35 6.35
N TYR A 72 13.63 6.93 6.34
CA TYR A 72 14.08 5.67 6.91
C TYR A 72 14.48 5.93 8.36
N PRO A 73 13.64 5.58 9.36
CA PRO A 73 13.83 6.01 10.75
C PRO A 73 15.21 5.65 11.28
N LYS A 74 15.66 4.43 11.02
CA LYS A 74 16.95 3.89 11.49
C LYS A 74 18.15 4.81 11.24
N SER A 75 18.16 5.56 10.12
CA SER A 75 19.29 6.41 9.73
C SER A 75 18.99 7.90 9.76
N PHE A 76 17.82 8.31 10.30
CA PHE A 76 17.40 9.71 10.23
C PHE A 76 17.96 10.56 11.36
N LEU A 77 17.63 10.25 12.61
CA LEU A 77 18.15 10.94 13.80
C LEU A 77 17.97 10.09 15.04
N ASP A 78 19.08 9.75 15.65
CA ASP A 78 19.20 9.08 16.93
C ASP A 78 19.08 10.12 18.08
N THR A 79 18.14 9.94 19.01
CA THR A 79 17.95 10.84 20.15
C THR A 79 18.39 10.24 21.47
N ASN A 80 18.57 8.93 21.55
CA ASN A 80 18.93 8.21 22.77
C ASN A 80 20.41 7.79 22.84
N GLY A 81 21.14 7.86 21.70
CA GLY A 81 22.57 7.60 21.61
C GLY A 81 22.90 6.13 21.41
N ASP A 82 21.96 5.30 20.93
CA ASP A 82 22.17 3.87 20.66
C ASP A 82 22.71 3.57 19.25
N GLY A 83 22.83 4.59 18.40
CA GLY A 83 23.29 4.49 17.02
C GLY A 83 22.17 4.23 16.03
N ILE A 84 20.91 4.18 16.46
CA ILE A 84 19.71 3.94 15.65
C ILE A 84 18.81 5.16 15.74
N GLY A 85 18.36 5.68 14.61
CA GLY A 85 17.39 6.78 14.57
C GLY A 85 16.00 6.32 15.04
N ASP A 86 15.26 7.25 15.65
CA ASP A 86 14.00 6.94 16.33
C ASP A 86 12.87 7.93 15.99
N LEU A 87 11.65 7.64 16.46
CA LEU A 87 10.46 8.46 16.22
C LEU A 87 10.59 9.85 16.86
N ARG A 88 11.25 9.97 18.00
CA ARG A 88 11.51 11.27 18.65
C ARG A 88 12.46 12.13 17.83
N GLY A 89 13.41 11.53 17.15
CA GLY A 89 14.27 12.20 16.19
C GLY A 89 13.46 12.80 15.04
N ILE A 90 12.47 12.07 14.52
CA ILE A 90 11.56 12.58 13.48
C ILE A 90 10.73 13.74 14.02
N ILE A 91 10.13 13.59 15.21
CA ILE A 91 9.34 14.65 15.87
C ILE A 91 10.18 15.94 16.00
N SER A 92 11.41 15.82 16.46
CA SER A 92 12.31 16.96 16.66
C SER A 92 12.65 17.73 15.38
N LYS A 93 12.45 17.11 14.22
CA LYS A 93 12.74 17.67 12.88
C LYS A 93 11.50 18.11 12.09
N LEU A 94 10.30 18.00 12.65
CA LEU A 94 9.07 18.37 11.92
C LEU A 94 9.08 19.83 11.46
N ASP A 95 9.55 20.77 12.28
CA ASP A 95 9.64 22.19 11.89
C ASP A 95 10.64 22.42 10.75
N TYR A 96 11.75 21.69 10.76
CA TYR A 96 12.72 21.71 9.66
C TYR A 96 12.11 21.18 8.38
N LEU A 97 11.43 20.02 8.44
CA LEU A 97 10.78 19.41 7.28
C LEU A 97 9.66 20.32 6.73
N LYS A 98 8.87 20.93 7.60
CA LYS A 98 7.85 21.90 7.19
C LYS A 98 8.45 23.13 6.52
N LYS A 99 9.53 23.68 7.05
CA LYS A 99 10.26 24.81 6.45
C LYS A 99 10.86 24.44 5.10
N LEU A 100 11.25 23.18 4.90
CA LEU A 100 11.75 22.65 3.63
C LEU A 100 10.64 22.53 2.57
N GLY A 101 9.36 22.62 2.98
CA GLY A 101 8.19 22.51 2.09
C GLY A 101 7.62 21.10 1.98
N ILE A 102 7.92 20.23 2.96
CA ILE A 102 7.37 18.87 3.00
C ILE A 102 5.96 18.91 3.55
N ASP A 103 5.04 18.25 2.87
CA ASP A 103 3.63 18.10 3.26
C ASP A 103 3.32 16.70 3.79
N ILE A 104 4.02 15.69 3.28
CA ILE A 104 3.78 14.29 3.57
C ILE A 104 5.09 13.63 3.98
N ILE A 105 5.11 12.99 5.12
CA ILE A 105 6.20 12.12 5.55
C ILE A 105 5.80 10.68 5.29
N TRP A 106 6.60 9.97 4.49
CA TRP A 106 6.44 8.55 4.28
C TRP A 106 7.47 7.82 5.14
N LEU A 107 7.00 7.06 6.12
CA LEU A 107 7.85 6.25 6.98
C LEU A 107 8.09 4.88 6.37
N SER A 108 9.35 4.48 6.20
CA SER A 108 9.70 3.07 6.02
C SER A 108 9.23 2.26 7.24
N PRO A 109 9.11 0.92 7.14
CA PRO A 109 8.50 0.12 8.20
C PRO A 109 9.10 0.38 9.58
N ILE A 110 8.23 0.56 10.56
CA ILE A 110 8.56 0.79 11.98
C ILE A 110 8.00 -0.29 12.90
N TYR A 111 7.41 -1.33 12.32
CA TYR A 111 6.83 -2.47 13.05
C TYR A 111 7.91 -3.35 13.66
N THR A 112 7.53 -4.17 14.65
CA THR A 112 8.42 -5.18 15.20
C THR A 112 8.92 -6.13 14.13
N SER A 113 10.24 -6.30 14.05
CA SER A 113 10.93 -7.07 13.02
C SER A 113 12.24 -7.63 13.56
N PRO A 114 12.71 -8.79 13.11
CA PRO A 114 14.08 -9.24 13.36
C PRO A 114 15.14 -8.46 12.52
N PHE A 115 14.71 -7.55 11.64
CA PHE A 115 15.56 -6.69 10.80
C PHE A 115 16.53 -7.44 9.87
N VAL A 116 16.22 -8.67 9.48
CA VAL A 116 16.98 -9.42 8.48
C VAL A 116 16.85 -8.74 7.10
N ASP A 117 15.67 -8.20 6.81
CA ASP A 117 15.37 -7.40 5.62
C ASP A 117 15.06 -5.94 5.98
N GLN A 118 15.83 -5.37 6.89
CA GLN A 118 15.81 -3.94 7.25
C GLN A 118 14.43 -3.43 7.69
N GLY A 119 13.60 -4.28 8.28
CA GLY A 119 12.25 -3.96 8.76
C GLY A 119 11.11 -4.38 7.82
N TYR A 120 11.43 -4.86 6.61
CA TYR A 120 10.42 -5.40 5.69
C TYR A 120 10.03 -6.85 6.01
N ASP A 121 10.68 -7.48 6.96
CA ASP A 121 10.41 -8.80 7.53
C ASP A 121 9.64 -8.65 8.86
N ILE A 122 8.37 -8.22 8.77
CA ILE A 122 7.57 -7.88 9.95
C ILE A 122 7.17 -9.12 10.72
N SER A 123 7.47 -9.15 12.02
CA SER A 123 7.09 -10.22 12.94
C SER A 123 5.85 -9.89 13.79
N ASP A 124 5.53 -8.60 13.97
CA ASP A 124 4.30 -8.15 14.61
C ASP A 124 3.86 -6.80 14.00
N TYR A 125 2.66 -6.79 13.39
CA TYR A 125 2.05 -5.60 12.78
C TYR A 125 1.37 -4.66 13.79
N TYR A 126 1.20 -5.09 15.03
CA TYR A 126 0.48 -4.34 16.07
C TYR A 126 1.41 -3.61 17.05
N ALA A 127 2.72 -3.81 16.91
CA ALA A 127 3.72 -3.21 17.78
C ALA A 127 4.76 -2.42 16.98
N ILE A 128 5.28 -1.35 17.58
CA ILE A 128 6.44 -0.62 17.06
C ILE A 128 7.71 -1.35 17.50
N ALA A 129 8.71 -1.42 16.62
CA ALA A 129 10.01 -1.96 16.97
C ALA A 129 10.63 -1.11 18.09
N GLU A 130 11.16 -1.79 19.11
CA GLU A 130 11.66 -1.16 20.34
C GLU A 130 12.75 -0.11 20.06
N GLU A 131 13.56 -0.36 19.02
CA GLU A 131 14.60 0.54 18.56
C GLU A 131 14.06 1.89 18.06
N PHE A 132 12.84 1.91 17.53
CA PHE A 132 12.23 3.16 17.02
C PHE A 132 11.37 3.87 18.05
N GLY A 133 11.02 3.21 19.15
CA GLY A 133 10.24 3.78 20.24
C GLY A 133 8.96 3.00 20.54
N THR A 134 7.89 3.71 20.89
CA THR A 134 6.64 3.12 21.37
C THR A 134 5.44 3.59 20.55
N ILE A 135 4.28 2.98 20.78
CA ILE A 135 3.00 3.43 20.21
C ILE A 135 2.70 4.88 20.61
N GLU A 136 3.01 5.27 21.85
CA GLU A 136 2.79 6.64 22.33
C GLU A 136 3.70 7.64 21.60
N ALA A 137 4.92 7.24 21.23
CA ALA A 137 5.80 8.07 20.41
C ALA A 137 5.27 8.21 18.98
N LEU A 138 4.64 7.18 18.41
CA LEU A 138 3.92 7.29 17.13
C LEU A 138 2.72 8.22 17.24
N ASP A 139 1.89 8.09 18.27
CA ASP A 139 0.75 8.97 18.52
C ASP A 139 1.19 10.44 18.68
N GLU A 140 2.30 10.68 19.38
CA GLU A 140 2.92 11.99 19.47
C GLU A 140 3.35 12.52 18.10
N LEU A 141 4.02 11.70 17.29
CA LEU A 141 4.42 12.08 15.93
C LEU A 141 3.21 12.45 15.06
N LEU A 142 2.15 11.65 15.09
CA LEU A 142 0.90 11.92 14.34
C LEU A 142 0.27 13.25 14.80
N SER A 143 0.20 13.48 16.10
CA SER A 143 -0.34 14.72 16.70
C SER A 143 0.49 15.94 16.29
N GLU A 144 1.81 15.87 16.41
CA GLU A 144 2.72 16.95 16.08
C GLU A 144 2.78 17.26 14.59
N ALA A 145 2.72 16.24 13.73
CA ALA A 145 2.60 16.40 12.28
C ALA A 145 1.30 17.11 11.91
N LYS A 146 0.18 16.71 12.53
CA LYS A 146 -1.14 17.31 12.30
C LYS A 146 -1.17 18.80 12.68
N LYS A 147 -0.54 19.21 13.77
CA LYS A 147 -0.44 20.62 14.19
C LYS A 147 0.27 21.50 13.13
N ARG A 148 1.10 20.88 12.28
CA ARG A 148 1.88 21.53 11.22
C ARG A 148 1.26 21.35 9.83
N ASP A 149 0.03 20.84 9.76
CA ASP A 149 -0.63 20.49 8.49
C ASP A 149 0.27 19.57 7.63
N MET A 150 0.82 18.54 8.26
CA MET A 150 1.62 17.48 7.63
C MET A 150 0.91 16.15 7.79
N TYR A 151 1.03 15.31 6.78
CA TYR A 151 0.46 13.97 6.74
C TYR A 151 1.54 12.93 6.96
N ILE A 152 1.17 11.81 7.58
CA ILE A 152 2.04 10.64 7.72
C ILE A 152 1.48 9.52 6.86
N ILE A 153 2.34 8.88 6.07
CA ILE A 153 2.08 7.64 5.36
C ILE A 153 3.03 6.58 5.94
N MET A 154 2.50 5.43 6.24
CA MET A 154 3.29 4.27 6.70
C MET A 154 3.31 3.21 5.62
N ASP A 155 4.42 2.50 5.50
CA ASP A 155 4.50 1.30 4.68
C ASP A 155 3.57 0.22 5.23
N LEU A 156 2.81 -0.38 4.34
CA LEU A 156 1.96 -1.53 4.65
C LEU A 156 2.50 -2.76 3.90
N VAL A 157 3.36 -3.52 4.54
CA VAL A 157 4.00 -4.71 3.97
C VAL A 157 3.06 -5.90 4.12
N ILE A 158 2.14 -6.09 3.17
CA ILE A 158 1.13 -7.17 3.19
C ILE A 158 1.40 -8.26 2.16
N ASN A 159 2.54 -8.20 1.47
CA ASN A 159 2.94 -9.23 0.50
C ASN A 159 3.51 -10.48 1.17
N HIS A 160 4.17 -10.31 2.29
CA HIS A 160 4.83 -11.34 3.09
C HIS A 160 4.96 -10.88 4.54
N CYS A 161 5.38 -11.77 5.42
CA CYS A 161 5.78 -11.44 6.79
C CYS A 161 7.11 -12.13 7.11
N SER A 162 7.67 -11.87 8.29
CA SER A 162 8.81 -12.59 8.83
C SER A 162 8.48 -14.07 9.06
N ASP A 163 9.49 -14.93 8.94
CA ASP A 163 9.39 -16.31 9.41
C ASP A 163 9.17 -16.41 10.93
N GLN A 164 9.44 -15.34 11.67
CA GLN A 164 9.17 -15.24 13.11
C GLN A 164 7.75 -14.75 13.43
N HIS A 165 6.95 -14.39 12.42
CA HIS A 165 5.58 -13.96 12.62
C HIS A 165 4.73 -15.12 13.16
N GLU A 166 3.88 -14.84 14.15
CA GLU A 166 3.02 -15.83 14.80
C GLU A 166 2.20 -16.67 13.81
N TRP A 167 1.65 -16.05 12.78
CA TRP A 167 0.86 -16.77 11.76
C TRP A 167 1.70 -17.79 11.00
N PHE A 168 2.92 -17.43 10.62
CA PHE A 168 3.81 -18.34 9.92
C PHE A 168 4.26 -19.50 10.82
N GLN A 169 4.59 -19.20 12.07
CA GLN A 169 4.96 -20.23 13.05
C GLN A 169 3.81 -21.22 13.33
N LYS A 170 2.58 -20.72 13.45
CA LYS A 170 1.38 -21.56 13.60
C LYS A 170 1.11 -22.41 12.36
N ALA A 171 1.25 -21.84 11.16
CA ALA A 171 1.10 -22.57 9.91
C ALA A 171 2.13 -23.70 9.74
N LEU A 172 3.37 -23.51 10.23
CA LEU A 172 4.40 -24.54 10.22
C LEU A 172 4.12 -25.64 11.27
N ALA A 173 3.61 -25.25 12.45
CA ALA A 173 3.34 -26.19 13.54
C ALA A 173 2.13 -27.07 13.25
N ASP A 174 1.13 -26.56 12.55
CA ASP A 174 -0.09 -27.28 12.16
C ASP A 174 -0.43 -27.02 10.68
N PRO A 175 0.08 -27.86 9.77
CA PRO A 175 -0.14 -27.70 8.33
C PRO A 175 -1.58 -27.89 7.86
N ASP A 176 -2.46 -28.41 8.70
CA ASP A 176 -3.90 -28.59 8.42
C ASP A 176 -4.78 -27.65 9.28
N GLY A 177 -4.15 -26.77 10.07
CA GLY A 177 -4.81 -25.85 10.99
C GLY A 177 -5.30 -24.55 10.34
N GLU A 178 -5.84 -23.68 11.18
CA GLU A 178 -6.44 -22.39 10.79
C GLU A 178 -5.53 -21.50 9.93
N TYR A 179 -4.21 -21.53 10.20
CA TYR A 179 -3.24 -20.66 9.53
C TYR A 179 -2.60 -21.28 8.29
N ALA A 180 -2.91 -22.55 7.97
CA ALA A 180 -2.31 -23.26 6.84
C ALA A 180 -2.56 -22.56 5.50
N ASP A 181 -3.76 -22.01 5.31
CA ASP A 181 -4.16 -21.33 4.08
C ASP A 181 -3.67 -19.88 3.97
N TYR A 182 -2.99 -19.34 5.00
CA TYR A 182 -2.41 -17.99 4.95
C TYR A 182 -1.16 -17.94 4.07
N PHE A 183 -0.54 -19.12 3.81
CA PHE A 183 0.72 -19.24 3.09
C PHE A 183 0.64 -20.27 1.96
N TYR A 184 1.42 -20.06 0.91
CA TYR A 184 1.50 -20.99 -0.21
C TYR A 184 2.56 -22.07 0.01
N PHE A 185 2.18 -23.17 0.64
CA PHE A 185 3.03 -24.34 0.75
C PHE A 185 2.85 -25.28 -0.46
N ARG A 186 3.94 -25.80 -1.01
CA ARG A 186 3.93 -26.76 -2.11
C ARG A 186 4.94 -27.86 -1.86
N LYS A 187 4.49 -29.10 -2.01
CA LYS A 187 5.39 -30.26 -1.89
C LYS A 187 6.36 -30.28 -3.06
N GLY A 188 7.63 -30.53 -2.76
CA GLY A 188 8.65 -30.78 -3.74
C GLY A 188 8.41 -32.11 -4.49
N ARG A 189 9.15 -32.34 -5.57
CA ARG A 189 9.10 -33.59 -6.36
C ARG A 189 10.47 -34.25 -6.35
N ASN A 190 10.53 -35.55 -5.94
CA ASN A 190 11.76 -36.33 -5.93
C ASN A 190 12.95 -35.65 -5.23
N GLY A 191 12.71 -35.04 -4.08
CA GLY A 191 13.73 -34.33 -3.32
C GLY A 191 14.13 -32.95 -3.87
N ASN A 192 13.50 -32.49 -4.96
CA ASN A 192 13.74 -31.17 -5.53
C ASN A 192 12.62 -30.20 -5.16
N PRO A 193 12.88 -28.85 -5.22
CA PRO A 193 11.85 -27.83 -5.07
C PRO A 193 10.67 -28.04 -6.02
N PRO A 194 9.47 -27.52 -5.69
CA PRO A 194 8.28 -27.68 -6.54
C PRO A 194 8.36 -26.97 -7.88
N SER A 195 9.27 -26.00 -8.01
CA SER A 195 9.49 -25.23 -9.24
C SER A 195 10.96 -24.79 -9.35
N ASN A 196 11.31 -24.15 -10.46
CA ASN A 196 12.61 -23.51 -10.66
C ASN A 196 12.65 -22.04 -10.22
N LEU A 197 11.58 -21.56 -9.59
CA LEU A 197 11.55 -20.22 -9.01
C LEU A 197 12.51 -20.14 -7.83
N ARG A 198 13.25 -19.04 -7.75
CA ARG A 198 14.15 -18.75 -6.65
C ARG A 198 13.72 -17.46 -5.96
N SER A 199 13.99 -17.35 -4.67
CA SER A 199 13.85 -16.08 -3.98
C SER A 199 14.98 -15.12 -4.38
N TYR A 200 14.82 -13.83 -4.04
CA TYR A 200 15.88 -12.85 -4.21
C TYR A 200 17.13 -13.19 -3.37
N PHE A 201 16.93 -13.87 -2.26
CA PHE A 201 18.00 -14.24 -1.31
C PHE A 201 18.63 -15.61 -1.58
N GLY A 202 18.24 -16.33 -2.65
CA GLY A 202 18.82 -17.63 -3.02
C GLY A 202 17.81 -18.76 -3.24
#